data_992de28ded568dec0708d3cc3c2d5405
#
_entry.id   992de28ded568dec0708d3cc3c2d5405
#
_cell.length_a   1.000
_cell.length_b   1.000
_cell.length_c   1.000
_cell.angle_alpha   90.00
_cell.angle_beta   90.00
_cell.angle_gamma   90.00
#
_symmetry.space_group_name_H-M   'P 1'
#
loop_
_entity.id
_entity.type
_entity.pdbx_description
1 polymer ?
#
loop_
_entity_poly.entity_id
_entity_poly.type
_entity_poly.pdbx_seq_one_letter_code
_entity_poly.pdbx_strand_id
1 'polypeptide(L)'
;MPPNLLLLKRWLVGAGIIIVLLLLFREELPAVTDLRGRQVDRDGFVSRTEMMAVVREWQKRERIRKIVGLVFYHKRQQAAILDCYLKRDLAKNGGVLDQVIWLRQTDDARDVEFLDKLVRSEAHYSWRNQEGSDGSAYDGIQDDLLYIQIDSGIVYMEDGTILSMAHTRAMRPDFYLVSANVVNQPLSSWLHLSLGAVKPYLPDNETWAPVEAESGVMNWRPSRLPSWRGPPDFDVAKWNPPADRQHLWLPVTGKTDHLLHNTPIVHTVYDAYKDQGRWKWMAAAQQHYSLLENLERGELSKYKFHLWNYQELGMGTQLVAMTGKDINAAKPIGAAAERHFAVTMPRKIGRPAVADGRRVAAYYSSKDQSEGLGQTDILERYRSFAQEHVCKGRMLWTRNADHV
;
A
#
# COMPACT_ATOMS: atom_id res chain seq x y z
N MET A 1 56.93 -23.07 12.14
CA MET A 1 55.62 -22.55 11.71
C MET A 1 54.53 -23.40 12.35
N PRO A 2 53.60 -22.89 13.12
CA PRO A 2 52.60 -23.71 13.75
C PRO A 2 51.62 -24.30 12.72
N PRO A 3 51.24 -25.59 12.85
CA PRO A 3 50.43 -26.33 11.86
C PRO A 3 49.01 -25.77 11.68
N ASN A 4 48.55 -24.85 12.51
CA ASN A 4 47.17 -24.30 12.48
C ASN A 4 46.93 -23.23 11.40
N LEU A 5 47.97 -22.63 10.84
CA LEU A 5 47.81 -21.55 9.82
C LEU A 5 47.44 -22.10 8.42
N LEU A 6 47.88 -23.30 8.13
CA LEU A 6 47.54 -23.97 6.87
C LEU A 6 46.11 -24.51 6.84
N LEU A 7 45.59 -24.98 7.97
CA LEU A 7 44.21 -25.40 8.15
C LEU A 7 43.27 -24.20 8.04
N LEU A 8 43.57 -23.06 8.69
CA LEU A 8 42.77 -21.85 8.64
C LEU A 8 42.66 -21.30 7.22
N LYS A 9 43.75 -21.28 6.44
CA LYS A 9 43.71 -20.87 5.02
C LYS A 9 42.84 -21.80 4.14
N ARG A 10 42.86 -23.11 4.37
CA ARG A 10 42.02 -24.08 3.66
C ARG A 10 40.52 -23.87 3.99
N TRP A 11 40.17 -23.56 5.23
CA TRP A 11 38.79 -23.25 5.65
C TRP A 11 38.29 -21.93 5.05
N LEU A 12 39.13 -20.90 4.99
CA LEU A 12 38.78 -19.61 4.37
C LEU A 12 38.57 -19.71 2.85
N VAL A 13 39.42 -20.51 2.18
CA VAL A 13 39.25 -20.74 0.74
C VAL A 13 37.99 -21.59 0.46
N GLY A 14 37.74 -22.62 1.28
CA GLY A 14 36.53 -23.45 1.16
C GLY A 14 35.25 -22.65 1.40
N ALA A 15 35.23 -21.78 2.42
CA ALA A 15 34.09 -20.88 2.71
C ALA A 15 33.88 -19.86 1.58
N GLY A 16 34.95 -19.30 1.03
CA GLY A 16 34.90 -18.40 -0.12
C GLY A 16 34.29 -19.04 -1.37
N ILE A 17 34.70 -20.29 -1.68
CA ILE A 17 34.16 -21.05 -2.82
C ILE A 17 32.66 -21.36 -2.60
N ILE A 18 32.26 -21.74 -1.40
CA ILE A 18 30.84 -21.98 -1.06
C ILE A 18 30.02 -20.71 -1.23
N ILE A 19 30.52 -19.57 -0.77
CA ILE A 19 29.82 -18.27 -0.93
C ILE A 19 29.71 -17.89 -2.41
N VAL A 20 30.76 -18.07 -3.20
CA VAL A 20 30.73 -17.80 -4.65
C VAL A 20 29.78 -18.76 -5.36
N LEU A 21 29.74 -20.03 -5.01
CA LEU A 21 28.77 -21.00 -5.54
C LEU A 21 27.33 -20.61 -5.14
N LEU A 22 27.10 -20.22 -3.90
CA LEU A 22 25.77 -19.74 -3.46
C LEU A 22 25.34 -18.46 -4.17
N LEU A 23 26.28 -17.59 -4.55
CA LEU A 23 26.00 -16.38 -5.32
C LEU A 23 25.76 -16.69 -6.82
N LEU A 24 26.48 -17.63 -7.40
CA LEU A 24 26.32 -18.06 -8.79
C LEU A 24 25.06 -18.90 -9.01
N PHE A 25 24.62 -19.66 -8.02
CA PHE A 25 23.38 -20.47 -8.07
C PHE A 25 22.16 -19.75 -7.49
N ARG A 26 22.27 -18.46 -7.20
CA ARG A 26 21.15 -17.68 -6.63
C ARG A 26 19.93 -17.60 -7.54
N GLU A 27 20.09 -17.80 -8.82
CA GLU A 27 19.00 -17.79 -9.83
C GLU A 27 18.38 -19.17 -10.07
N GLU A 28 18.98 -20.26 -9.56
CA GLU A 28 18.49 -21.63 -9.77
C GLU A 28 18.08 -22.36 -8.48
N LEU A 29 17.75 -21.63 -7.42
CA LEU A 29 17.16 -22.32 -6.26
C LEU A 29 15.81 -22.93 -6.70
N PRO A 30 15.61 -24.26 -6.50
CA PRO A 30 14.35 -24.89 -6.85
C PRO A 30 13.21 -24.17 -6.16
N ALA A 31 12.13 -23.94 -6.91
CA ALA A 31 10.94 -23.30 -6.36
C ALA A 31 10.49 -24.06 -5.12
N VAL A 32 10.31 -23.34 -4.00
CA VAL A 32 9.78 -23.94 -2.79
C VAL A 32 8.32 -24.32 -3.07
N THR A 33 7.96 -25.55 -2.76
CA THR A 33 6.59 -26.03 -2.92
C THR A 33 5.92 -26.25 -1.56
N ASP A 34 4.62 -26.00 -1.47
CA ASP A 34 3.82 -26.35 -0.29
C ASP A 34 3.53 -27.87 -0.24
N LEU A 35 2.89 -28.34 0.84
CA LEU A 35 2.52 -29.75 1.01
C LEU A 35 1.59 -30.31 -0.09
N ARG A 36 1.05 -29.46 -0.95
CA ARG A 36 0.22 -29.83 -2.12
C ARG A 36 1.00 -29.73 -3.44
N GLY A 37 2.32 -29.51 -3.40
CA GLY A 37 3.18 -29.38 -4.57
C GLY A 37 3.06 -28.05 -5.32
N ARG A 38 2.44 -27.01 -4.72
CA ARG A 38 2.34 -25.69 -5.33
C ARG A 38 3.59 -24.88 -5.09
N GLN A 39 4.01 -24.12 -6.09
CA GLN A 39 5.10 -23.18 -5.95
C GLN A 39 4.70 -22.04 -5.01
N VAL A 40 5.46 -21.81 -3.95
CA VAL A 40 5.21 -20.76 -2.96
C VAL A 40 6.39 -19.81 -2.88
N ASP A 41 6.14 -18.58 -2.46
CA ASP A 41 7.17 -17.59 -2.17
C ASP A 41 7.78 -17.80 -0.76
N ARG A 42 8.66 -16.87 -0.35
CA ARG A 42 9.35 -16.95 0.95
C ARG A 42 8.39 -16.90 2.15
N ASP A 43 7.24 -16.28 1.97
CA ASP A 43 6.19 -16.18 3.00
C ASP A 43 5.23 -17.38 2.97
N GLY A 44 5.46 -18.40 2.14
CA GLY A 44 4.61 -19.58 1.98
C GLY A 44 3.36 -19.35 1.14
N PHE A 45 3.27 -18.24 0.41
CA PHE A 45 2.16 -17.95 -0.50
C PHE A 45 2.44 -18.42 -1.93
N VAL A 46 1.38 -18.58 -2.72
CA VAL A 46 1.46 -18.98 -4.14
C VAL A 46 2.41 -18.08 -4.91
N SER A 47 3.28 -18.66 -5.71
CA SER A 47 4.31 -17.95 -6.46
C SER A 47 3.70 -17.00 -7.51
N ARG A 48 4.44 -15.93 -7.86
CA ARG A 48 4.04 -14.99 -8.91
C ARG A 48 3.72 -15.69 -10.23
N THR A 49 4.55 -16.64 -10.65
CA THR A 49 4.39 -17.38 -11.91
C THR A 49 3.08 -18.17 -11.92
N GLU A 50 2.78 -18.87 -10.85
CA GLU A 50 1.54 -19.63 -10.71
C GLU A 50 0.32 -18.73 -10.67
N MET A 51 0.36 -17.63 -9.92
CA MET A 51 -0.72 -16.63 -9.92
C MET A 51 -1.00 -16.07 -11.32
N MET A 52 0.06 -15.73 -12.08
CA MET A 52 -0.08 -15.25 -13.45
C MET A 52 -0.73 -16.28 -14.37
N ALA A 53 -0.33 -17.55 -14.28
CA ALA A 53 -0.91 -18.62 -15.07
C ALA A 53 -2.40 -18.79 -14.80
N VAL A 54 -2.80 -18.80 -13.52
CA VAL A 54 -4.21 -18.90 -13.09
C VAL A 54 -5.02 -17.72 -13.60
N VAL A 55 -4.52 -16.49 -13.46
CA VAL A 55 -5.23 -15.28 -13.93
C VAL A 55 -5.45 -15.30 -15.43
N ARG A 56 -4.43 -15.67 -16.21
CA ARG A 56 -4.53 -15.76 -17.68
C ARG A 56 -5.53 -16.82 -18.13
N GLU A 57 -5.53 -17.98 -17.47
CA GLU A 57 -6.48 -19.06 -17.78
C GLU A 57 -7.92 -18.65 -17.42
N TRP A 58 -8.11 -18.01 -16.27
CA TRP A 58 -9.37 -17.45 -15.88
C TRP A 58 -9.88 -16.40 -16.88
N GLN A 59 -9.03 -15.49 -17.33
CA GLN A 59 -9.39 -14.48 -18.35
C GLN A 59 -9.95 -15.15 -19.62
N LYS A 60 -9.29 -16.21 -20.10
CA LYS A 60 -9.76 -16.96 -21.28
C LYS A 60 -11.11 -17.63 -21.04
N ARG A 61 -11.24 -18.35 -19.92
CA ARG A 61 -12.45 -19.09 -19.57
C ARG A 61 -13.67 -18.20 -19.38
N GLU A 62 -13.51 -17.09 -18.63
CA GLU A 62 -14.59 -16.15 -18.32
C GLU A 62 -14.72 -15.02 -19.38
N ARG A 63 -13.91 -15.06 -20.43
CA ARG A 63 -13.85 -14.03 -21.48
C ARG A 63 -13.57 -12.63 -20.94
N ILE A 64 -12.74 -12.53 -19.90
CA ILE A 64 -12.28 -11.23 -19.36
C ILE A 64 -11.19 -10.70 -20.29
N ARG A 65 -11.53 -9.69 -21.07
CA ARG A 65 -10.68 -9.15 -22.13
C ARG A 65 -9.47 -8.39 -21.62
N LYS A 66 -9.66 -7.61 -20.53
CA LYS A 66 -8.60 -6.78 -19.91
C LYS A 66 -8.77 -6.67 -18.40
N ILE A 67 -7.64 -6.38 -17.73
CA ILE A 67 -7.57 -5.93 -16.34
C ILE A 67 -7.25 -4.44 -16.37
N VAL A 68 -8.13 -3.61 -15.82
CA VAL A 68 -8.10 -2.15 -15.92
C VAL A 68 -7.97 -1.52 -14.55
N GLY A 69 -6.94 -0.69 -14.35
CA GLY A 69 -6.85 0.20 -13.21
C GLY A 69 -7.83 1.37 -13.38
N LEU A 70 -8.74 1.55 -12.43
CA LEU A 70 -9.68 2.68 -12.37
C LEU A 70 -9.26 3.57 -11.18
N VAL A 71 -8.52 4.64 -11.45
CA VAL A 71 -7.89 5.48 -10.43
C VAL A 71 -8.69 6.73 -10.16
N PHE A 72 -9.14 6.92 -8.93
CA PHE A 72 -9.82 8.12 -8.46
C PHE A 72 -8.78 9.18 -8.14
N TYR A 73 -8.63 10.17 -9.01
CA TYR A 73 -7.58 11.15 -8.97
C TYR A 73 -7.97 12.43 -8.24
N HIS A 74 -7.25 12.76 -7.17
CA HIS A 74 -7.49 13.94 -6.34
C HIS A 74 -6.33 14.94 -6.34
N LYS A 75 -5.11 14.48 -6.08
CA LYS A 75 -3.93 15.34 -5.86
C LYS A 75 -2.68 14.81 -6.55
N ARG A 76 -1.92 15.71 -7.20
CA ARG A 76 -0.69 15.38 -7.92
C ARG A 76 0.41 14.76 -7.04
N GLN A 77 0.51 15.20 -5.77
CA GLN A 77 1.59 14.76 -4.88
C GLN A 77 1.53 13.25 -4.61
N GLN A 78 0.33 12.72 -4.41
CA GLN A 78 0.09 11.30 -4.15
C GLN A 78 0.10 10.51 -5.47
N ALA A 79 -0.54 11.04 -6.51
CA ALA A 79 -0.60 10.41 -7.81
C ALA A 79 0.79 10.21 -8.45
N ALA A 80 1.73 11.12 -8.21
CA ALA A 80 3.11 10.96 -8.68
C ALA A 80 3.81 9.74 -8.05
N ILE A 81 3.52 9.44 -6.79
CA ILE A 81 4.03 8.24 -6.11
C ILE A 81 3.34 7.00 -6.67
N LEU A 82 2.02 7.02 -6.76
CA LEU A 82 1.22 5.92 -7.28
C LEU A 82 1.61 5.55 -8.73
N ASP A 83 1.93 6.53 -9.56
CA ASP A 83 2.37 6.33 -10.95
C ASP A 83 3.52 5.33 -11.09
N CYS A 84 4.52 5.40 -10.19
CA CYS A 84 5.64 4.46 -10.21
C CYS A 84 5.17 3.00 -9.99
N TYR A 85 4.25 2.79 -9.07
CA TYR A 85 3.68 1.47 -8.80
C TYR A 85 2.81 0.98 -9.97
N LEU A 86 1.97 1.85 -10.53
CA LEU A 86 1.12 1.50 -11.67
C LEU A 86 1.94 1.15 -12.90
N LYS A 87 2.98 1.93 -13.21
CA LYS A 87 3.91 1.61 -14.31
C LYS A 87 4.59 0.27 -14.11
N ARG A 88 5.02 -0.08 -12.88
CA ARG A 88 5.56 -1.40 -12.56
C ARG A 88 4.53 -2.51 -12.84
N ASP A 89 3.26 -2.27 -12.49
CA ASP A 89 2.20 -3.28 -12.56
C ASP A 89 1.50 -3.34 -13.93
N LEU A 90 1.92 -2.53 -14.93
CA LEU A 90 1.48 -2.68 -16.31
C LEU A 90 1.94 -4.01 -16.92
N ALA A 91 1.10 -4.64 -17.72
CA ALA A 91 1.37 -5.92 -18.38
C ALA A 91 2.66 -5.90 -19.22
N LYS A 92 2.94 -4.78 -19.92
CA LYS A 92 4.20 -4.60 -20.68
C LYS A 92 5.46 -4.60 -19.81
N ASN A 93 5.33 -4.36 -18.50
CA ASN A 93 6.42 -4.35 -17.52
C ASN A 93 6.42 -5.60 -16.63
N GLY A 94 5.63 -6.62 -17.00
CA GLY A 94 5.53 -7.88 -16.25
C GLY A 94 4.44 -7.90 -15.18
N GLY A 95 3.62 -6.86 -15.07
CA GLY A 95 2.40 -6.82 -14.24
C GLY A 95 1.18 -7.42 -14.93
N VAL A 96 0.00 -7.04 -14.48
CA VAL A 96 -1.29 -7.55 -14.98
C VAL A 96 -2.23 -6.46 -15.52
N LEU A 97 -1.92 -5.18 -15.32
CA LEU A 97 -2.75 -4.08 -15.80
C LEU A 97 -2.54 -3.88 -17.31
N ASP A 98 -3.60 -4.03 -18.09
CA ASP A 98 -3.57 -3.75 -19.53
C ASP A 98 -3.64 -2.24 -19.80
N GLN A 99 -4.37 -1.51 -18.96
CA GLN A 99 -4.51 -0.05 -19.04
C GLN A 99 -4.89 0.55 -17.69
N VAL A 100 -4.74 1.87 -17.56
CA VAL A 100 -5.19 2.65 -16.41
C VAL A 100 -6.04 3.82 -16.89
N ILE A 101 -7.21 3.98 -16.26
CA ILE A 101 -8.13 5.09 -16.49
C ILE A 101 -8.12 5.96 -15.22
N TRP A 102 -7.71 7.21 -15.38
CA TRP A 102 -7.72 8.19 -14.30
C TRP A 102 -9.05 8.95 -14.31
N LEU A 103 -9.78 8.90 -13.20
CA LEU A 103 -11.02 9.65 -13.01
C LEU A 103 -10.68 10.97 -12.32
N ARG A 104 -10.80 12.07 -13.02
CA ARG A 104 -10.52 13.39 -12.46
C ARG A 104 -11.61 13.80 -11.46
N GLN A 105 -11.21 14.03 -10.21
CA GLN A 105 -12.08 14.49 -9.12
C GLN A 105 -11.58 15.82 -8.51
N THR A 106 -10.82 16.60 -9.26
CA THR A 106 -10.29 17.89 -8.83
C THR A 106 -10.42 18.93 -9.93
N ASP A 107 -10.63 20.18 -9.53
CA ASP A 107 -10.66 21.36 -10.42
C ASP A 107 -9.46 22.30 -10.15
N ASP A 108 -8.51 21.91 -9.25
CA ASP A 108 -7.26 22.65 -9.07
C ASP A 108 -6.45 22.62 -10.38
N ALA A 109 -6.15 23.80 -10.93
CA ALA A 109 -5.52 23.92 -12.23
C ALA A 109 -4.17 23.20 -12.33
N ARG A 110 -3.38 23.19 -11.23
CA ARG A 110 -2.07 22.52 -11.19
C ARG A 110 -2.23 21.00 -11.13
N ASP A 111 -3.27 20.49 -10.46
CA ASP A 111 -3.57 19.07 -10.44
C ASP A 111 -4.08 18.60 -11.80
N VAL A 112 -4.90 19.40 -12.50
CA VAL A 112 -5.35 19.10 -13.86
C VAL A 112 -4.20 19.08 -14.85
N GLU A 113 -3.33 20.10 -14.84
CA GLU A 113 -2.12 20.15 -15.69
C GLU A 113 -1.20 18.94 -15.45
N PHE A 114 -1.03 18.56 -14.18
CA PHE A 114 -0.24 17.38 -13.83
C PHE A 114 -0.87 16.10 -14.37
N LEU A 115 -2.19 15.93 -14.28
CA LEU A 115 -2.90 14.77 -14.83
C LEU A 115 -2.67 14.64 -16.33
N ASP A 116 -2.70 15.73 -17.07
CA ASP A 116 -2.41 15.74 -18.51
C ASP A 116 -0.97 15.32 -18.81
N LYS A 117 0.00 15.80 -18.05
CA LYS A 117 1.41 15.37 -18.16
C LYS A 117 1.56 13.87 -17.84
N LEU A 118 0.87 13.41 -16.79
CA LEU A 118 0.90 12.03 -16.34
C LEU A 118 0.39 11.08 -17.42
N VAL A 119 -0.76 11.37 -18.00
CA VAL A 119 -1.36 10.53 -19.05
C VAL A 119 -0.52 10.54 -20.33
N ARG A 120 0.05 11.68 -20.74
CA ARG A 120 0.96 11.72 -21.89
C ARG A 120 2.26 10.94 -21.68
N SER A 121 2.66 10.69 -20.42
CA SER A 121 3.90 9.98 -20.11
C SER A 121 3.81 8.46 -20.32
N GLU A 122 2.60 7.92 -20.52
CA GLU A 122 2.37 6.49 -20.59
C GLU A 122 1.22 6.15 -21.57
N ALA A 123 1.54 5.43 -22.63
CA ALA A 123 0.56 5.09 -23.71
C ALA A 123 -0.64 4.23 -23.24
N HIS A 124 -0.50 3.54 -22.11
CA HIS A 124 -1.58 2.72 -21.52
C HIS A 124 -2.42 3.50 -20.52
N TYR A 125 -2.22 4.80 -20.40
CA TYR A 125 -3.01 5.70 -19.58
C TYR A 125 -4.02 6.47 -20.40
N SER A 126 -5.17 6.69 -19.80
CA SER A 126 -6.19 7.63 -20.26
C SER A 126 -6.82 8.31 -19.06
N TRP A 127 -7.53 9.41 -19.27
CA TRP A 127 -8.33 10.02 -18.22
C TRP A 127 -9.71 10.43 -18.73
N ARG A 128 -10.63 10.57 -17.80
CA ARG A 128 -11.96 11.15 -18.05
C ARG A 128 -12.44 11.95 -16.84
N ASN A 129 -13.31 12.90 -17.06
CA ASN A 129 -14.00 13.60 -15.97
C ASN A 129 -14.94 12.63 -15.24
N GLN A 130 -15.06 12.83 -13.94
CA GLN A 130 -16.23 12.36 -13.23
C GLN A 130 -17.26 13.49 -13.29
N GLU A 131 -18.28 13.36 -14.14
CA GLU A 131 -19.34 14.34 -14.28
C GLU A 131 -20.45 14.06 -13.26
N GLY A 132 -20.74 15.03 -12.38
CA GLY A 132 -21.85 14.95 -11.44
C GLY A 132 -21.59 14.18 -10.16
N SER A 133 -22.65 13.64 -9.55
CA SER A 133 -22.62 12.92 -8.29
C SER A 133 -21.98 11.53 -8.41
N ASP A 134 -21.58 10.97 -7.28
CA ASP A 134 -20.77 9.78 -7.06
C ASP A 134 -20.97 8.55 -7.96
N GLY A 135 -22.15 8.37 -8.56
CA GLY A 135 -22.45 7.24 -9.46
C GLY A 135 -21.79 7.33 -10.83
N SER A 136 -21.49 8.52 -11.33
CA SER A 136 -20.93 8.74 -12.68
C SER A 136 -19.51 8.19 -12.84
N ALA A 137 -18.78 7.99 -11.75
CA ALA A 137 -17.49 7.30 -11.77
C ALA A 137 -17.57 5.90 -12.41
N TYR A 138 -18.72 5.27 -12.34
CA TYR A 138 -18.99 3.91 -12.85
C TYR A 138 -19.73 3.88 -14.18
N ASP A 139 -19.87 5.03 -14.85
CA ASP A 139 -20.41 5.08 -16.20
C ASP A 139 -19.42 4.48 -17.20
N GLY A 140 -19.94 3.85 -18.26
CA GLY A 140 -19.10 3.20 -19.27
C GLY A 140 -18.33 1.96 -18.79
N ILE A 141 -18.66 1.39 -17.63
CA ILE A 141 -18.10 0.11 -17.17
C ILE A 141 -18.55 -1.02 -18.13
N GLN A 142 -17.60 -1.82 -18.60
CA GLN A 142 -17.82 -2.94 -19.51
C GLN A 142 -17.81 -4.26 -18.73
N ASP A 143 -18.78 -5.13 -19.01
CA ASP A 143 -18.97 -6.40 -18.28
C ASP A 143 -17.80 -7.37 -18.41
N ASP A 144 -17.13 -7.34 -19.56
CA ASP A 144 -16.02 -8.23 -19.93
C ASP A 144 -14.65 -7.76 -19.43
N LEU A 145 -14.61 -6.86 -18.46
CA LEU A 145 -13.37 -6.37 -17.83
C LEU A 145 -13.31 -6.69 -16.33
N LEU A 146 -12.09 -6.88 -15.83
CA LEU A 146 -11.81 -6.81 -14.39
C LEU A 146 -11.32 -5.39 -14.08
N TYR A 147 -11.97 -4.73 -13.16
CA TYR A 147 -11.57 -3.41 -12.67
C TYR A 147 -10.84 -3.54 -11.34
N ILE A 148 -9.69 -2.88 -11.28
CA ILE A 148 -8.97 -2.60 -10.04
C ILE A 148 -9.23 -1.14 -9.71
N GLN A 149 -10.18 -0.89 -8.83
CA GLN A 149 -10.44 0.44 -8.31
C GLN A 149 -9.31 0.84 -7.38
N ILE A 150 -8.77 2.04 -7.56
CA ILE A 150 -7.61 2.55 -6.82
C ILE A 150 -7.86 4.01 -6.44
N ASP A 151 -7.78 4.34 -5.17
CA ASP A 151 -7.71 5.73 -4.73
C ASP A 151 -6.28 6.27 -4.97
N SER A 152 -6.15 7.48 -5.52
CA SER A 152 -4.83 8.08 -5.76
C SER A 152 -4.03 8.34 -4.48
N GLY A 153 -4.66 8.24 -3.33
CA GLY A 153 -4.00 8.26 -2.01
C GLY A 153 -3.24 6.97 -1.65
N ILE A 154 -3.25 5.94 -2.48
CA ILE A 154 -2.36 4.78 -2.31
C ILE A 154 -0.91 5.22 -2.58
N VAL A 155 -0.08 5.19 -1.54
CA VAL A 155 1.32 5.67 -1.58
C VAL A 155 2.36 4.54 -1.48
N TYR A 156 1.91 3.32 -1.24
CA TYR A 156 2.72 2.11 -1.24
C TYR A 156 1.90 0.92 -1.74
N MET A 157 2.50 0.10 -2.58
CA MET A 157 2.02 -1.24 -2.96
C MET A 157 3.21 -2.20 -3.03
N GLU A 158 3.15 -3.28 -2.26
CA GLU A 158 4.08 -4.40 -2.40
C GLU A 158 4.00 -4.98 -3.82
N ASP A 159 5.09 -5.51 -4.35
CA ASP A 159 5.08 -6.14 -5.66
C ASP A 159 4.11 -7.32 -5.70
N GLY A 160 3.31 -7.37 -6.77
CA GLY A 160 2.28 -8.39 -6.95
C GLY A 160 0.98 -8.17 -6.19
N THR A 161 0.74 -7.00 -5.56
CA THR A 161 -0.54 -6.69 -4.88
C THR A 161 -1.73 -6.83 -5.83
N ILE A 162 -1.69 -6.19 -6.99
CA ILE A 162 -2.77 -6.24 -7.98
C ILE A 162 -2.94 -7.67 -8.53
N LEU A 163 -1.83 -8.36 -8.80
CA LEU A 163 -1.86 -9.75 -9.25
C LEU A 163 -2.49 -10.68 -8.20
N SER A 164 -2.17 -10.51 -6.92
CA SER A 164 -2.76 -11.28 -5.82
C SER A 164 -4.28 -11.13 -5.76
N MET A 165 -4.76 -9.89 -5.86
CA MET A 165 -6.20 -9.60 -5.88
C MET A 165 -6.90 -10.21 -7.11
N ALA A 166 -6.31 -10.08 -8.29
CA ALA A 166 -6.82 -10.68 -9.53
C ALA A 166 -6.83 -12.22 -9.44
N HIS A 167 -5.79 -12.82 -8.86
CA HIS A 167 -5.70 -14.25 -8.62
C HIS A 167 -6.80 -14.73 -7.64
N THR A 168 -7.01 -14.02 -6.53
CA THR A 168 -8.10 -14.35 -5.59
C THR A 168 -9.44 -14.29 -6.28
N ARG A 169 -9.68 -13.26 -7.09
CA ARG A 169 -10.92 -13.14 -7.86
C ARG A 169 -11.11 -14.26 -8.89
N ALA A 170 -10.00 -14.69 -9.51
CA ALA A 170 -10.00 -15.79 -10.48
C ALA A 170 -10.30 -17.16 -9.84
N MET A 171 -9.72 -17.39 -8.67
CA MET A 171 -9.90 -18.65 -7.92
C MET A 171 -11.25 -18.73 -7.20
N ARG A 172 -11.85 -17.60 -6.86
CA ARG A 172 -13.07 -17.51 -6.05
C ARG A 172 -14.09 -16.59 -6.74
N PRO A 173 -14.78 -17.10 -7.78
CA PRO A 173 -15.82 -16.35 -8.49
C PRO A 173 -17.05 -16.07 -7.61
N ASP A 174 -17.20 -16.78 -6.51
CA ASP A 174 -18.21 -16.57 -5.47
C ASP A 174 -17.97 -15.30 -4.64
N PHE A 175 -16.77 -14.72 -4.63
CA PHE A 175 -16.54 -13.43 -3.99
C PHE A 175 -17.07 -12.30 -4.86
N TYR A 176 -17.76 -11.36 -4.25
CA TYR A 176 -18.27 -10.17 -4.93
C TYR A 176 -17.16 -9.14 -5.13
N LEU A 177 -16.42 -8.86 -4.07
CA LEU A 177 -15.35 -7.86 -4.02
C LEU A 177 -14.12 -8.46 -3.32
N VAL A 178 -12.95 -8.18 -3.87
CA VAL A 178 -11.67 -8.51 -3.23
C VAL A 178 -10.93 -7.21 -2.93
N SER A 179 -10.78 -6.87 -1.64
CA SER A 179 -9.97 -5.74 -1.19
C SER A 179 -8.51 -6.16 -1.00
N ALA A 180 -7.59 -5.22 -1.21
CA ALA A 180 -6.22 -5.38 -0.74
C ALA A 180 -6.13 -5.27 0.79
N ASN A 181 -5.00 -5.72 1.33
CA ASN A 181 -4.60 -5.48 2.71
C ASN A 181 -3.96 -4.09 2.82
N VAL A 182 -4.73 -3.11 3.27
CA VAL A 182 -4.35 -1.70 3.23
C VAL A 182 -4.05 -1.18 4.64
N VAL A 183 -2.83 -0.66 4.84
CA VAL A 183 -2.44 0.07 6.06
C VAL A 183 -3.13 1.44 6.08
N ASN A 184 -3.53 1.89 7.25
CA ASN A 184 -4.36 3.08 7.47
C ASN A 184 -5.80 2.92 6.95
N GLN A 185 -6.33 1.72 7.04
CA GLN A 185 -7.74 1.43 6.84
C GLN A 185 -8.28 0.86 8.17
N PRO A 186 -9.36 1.41 8.74
CA PRO A 186 -9.74 1.13 10.14
C PRO A 186 -9.79 -0.36 10.50
N LEU A 187 -10.47 -1.16 9.69
CA LEU A 187 -10.65 -2.57 9.97
C LEU A 187 -9.35 -3.38 9.81
N SER A 188 -8.53 -3.09 8.80
CA SER A 188 -7.19 -3.68 8.63
C SER A 188 -6.26 -3.26 9.76
N SER A 189 -6.42 -2.06 10.31
CA SER A 189 -5.61 -1.56 11.43
C SER A 189 -5.76 -2.43 12.67
N TRP A 190 -6.95 -2.97 12.92
CA TRP A 190 -7.16 -3.93 14.01
C TRP A 190 -6.36 -5.23 13.79
N LEU A 191 -6.36 -5.75 12.57
CA LEU A 191 -5.55 -6.94 12.25
C LEU A 191 -4.06 -6.65 12.39
N HIS A 192 -3.58 -5.53 11.84
CA HIS A 192 -2.16 -5.16 11.91
C HIS A 192 -1.69 -4.97 13.35
N LEU A 193 -2.53 -4.38 14.21
CA LEU A 193 -2.28 -4.30 15.65
C LEU A 193 -2.20 -5.69 16.28
N SER A 194 -3.19 -6.54 16.01
CA SER A 194 -3.28 -7.90 16.56
C SER A 194 -2.12 -8.81 16.11
N LEU A 195 -1.58 -8.58 14.92
CA LEU A 195 -0.43 -9.29 14.36
C LEU A 195 0.93 -8.71 14.83
N GLY A 196 0.94 -7.65 15.65
CA GLY A 196 2.15 -7.01 16.17
C GLY A 196 2.93 -6.21 15.13
N ALA A 197 2.26 -5.76 14.07
CA ALA A 197 2.90 -4.93 13.03
C ALA A 197 3.02 -3.45 13.43
N VAL A 198 2.14 -2.97 14.31
CA VAL A 198 2.16 -1.58 14.80
C VAL A 198 3.20 -1.43 15.91
N LYS A 199 4.01 -0.38 15.81
CA LYS A 199 5.09 -0.06 16.75
C LYS A 199 4.79 1.24 17.50
N PRO A 200 5.39 1.45 18.68
CA PRO A 200 5.19 2.69 19.43
C PRO A 200 5.94 3.84 18.76
N TYR A 201 5.17 4.80 18.28
CA TYR A 201 5.64 6.09 17.79
C TYR A 201 4.90 7.21 18.52
N LEU A 202 5.62 8.23 18.92
CA LEU A 202 5.07 9.41 19.57
C LEU A 202 5.53 10.69 18.85
N PRO A 203 4.69 11.74 18.86
CA PRO A 203 5.03 12.98 18.21
C PRO A 203 6.20 13.67 18.91
N ASP A 204 7.04 14.30 18.13
CA ASP A 204 8.16 15.08 18.62
C ASP A 204 7.71 16.44 19.18
N ASN A 205 8.33 16.86 20.26
CA ASN A 205 8.12 18.18 20.87
C ASN A 205 9.19 19.21 20.44
N GLU A 206 10.25 18.76 19.75
CA GLU A 206 11.35 19.61 19.31
C GLU A 206 11.26 19.93 17.80
N THR A 207 11.99 20.95 17.38
CA THR A 207 12.09 21.33 15.95
C THR A 207 13.15 20.47 15.28
N TRP A 208 12.77 19.48 14.53
CA TRP A 208 13.70 18.69 13.73
C TRP A 208 13.67 19.16 12.26
N ALA A 209 14.85 19.38 11.71
CA ALA A 209 14.98 19.48 10.27
C ALA A 209 14.81 18.08 9.65
N PRO A 210 14.18 17.97 8.47
CA PRO A 210 14.15 16.70 7.74
C PRO A 210 15.57 16.16 7.56
N VAL A 211 15.77 14.88 7.88
CA VAL A 211 17.07 14.23 7.65
C VAL A 211 17.22 14.01 6.15
N GLU A 212 18.03 14.84 5.50
CA GLU A 212 18.36 14.64 4.10
C GLU A 212 19.34 13.48 3.94
N ALA A 213 19.16 12.68 2.89
CA ALA A 213 20.16 11.71 2.48
C ALA A 213 21.34 12.47 1.83
N GLU A 214 22.50 11.81 1.72
CA GLU A 214 23.69 12.34 1.04
C GLU A 214 23.41 12.84 -0.40
N SER A 215 22.33 12.35 -1.01
CA SER A 215 21.84 12.76 -2.35
C SER A 215 20.99 14.02 -2.35
N GLY A 216 20.77 14.72 -1.23
CA GLY A 216 19.85 15.84 -1.10
C GLY A 216 18.37 15.46 -1.13
N VAL A 217 18.05 14.16 -1.06
CA VAL A 217 16.69 13.61 -0.98
C VAL A 217 16.44 13.20 0.46
N MET A 218 15.21 13.37 0.94
CA MET A 218 14.84 12.92 2.29
C MET A 218 15.14 11.43 2.48
N ASN A 219 15.71 11.07 3.63
CA ASN A 219 15.90 9.67 3.98
C ASN A 219 14.58 9.08 4.48
N TRP A 220 14.02 8.10 3.76
CA TRP A 220 12.75 7.48 4.12
C TRP A 220 12.82 6.56 5.36
N ARG A 221 14.03 6.16 5.78
CA ARG A 221 14.25 5.15 6.83
C ARG A 221 14.01 5.68 8.24
N PRO A 222 13.09 5.11 9.02
CA PRO A 222 12.87 5.52 10.41
C PRO A 222 14.08 5.28 11.32
N SER A 223 14.98 4.34 11.00
CA SER A 223 16.20 4.13 11.79
C SER A 223 17.14 5.34 11.83
N ARG A 224 16.93 6.32 10.96
CA ARG A 224 17.67 7.59 10.94
C ARG A 224 17.05 8.65 11.85
N LEU A 225 15.87 8.41 12.38
CA LEU A 225 15.24 9.27 13.37
C LEU A 225 15.89 9.03 14.75
N PRO A 226 15.99 10.08 15.58
CA PRO A 226 16.35 9.89 16.97
C PRO A 226 15.26 9.11 17.72
N SER A 227 15.62 8.47 18.81
CA SER A 227 14.63 7.89 19.72
C SER A 227 13.84 8.99 20.39
N TRP A 228 12.55 8.76 20.60
CA TRP A 228 11.70 9.64 21.37
C TRP A 228 12.23 9.86 22.80
N ARG A 229 12.29 11.10 23.26
CA ARG A 229 12.85 11.50 24.55
C ARG A 229 11.92 12.40 25.37
N GLY A 230 10.62 12.30 25.14
CA GLY A 230 9.65 13.07 25.91
C GLY A 230 9.61 12.65 27.40
N PRO A 231 8.88 13.41 28.23
CA PRO A 231 8.77 13.13 29.64
C PRO A 231 8.07 11.78 29.91
N PRO A 232 8.38 11.12 31.02
CA PRO A 232 7.79 9.80 31.36
C PRO A 232 6.26 9.81 31.50
N ASP A 233 5.70 10.98 31.84
CA ASP A 233 4.26 11.24 32.00
C ASP A 233 3.62 11.85 30.75
N PHE A 234 4.27 11.75 29.60
CA PHE A 234 3.73 12.26 28.35
C PHE A 234 2.38 11.62 28.04
N ASP A 235 1.39 12.46 27.85
CA ASP A 235 0.04 12.08 27.49
C ASP A 235 -0.27 12.55 26.05
N VAL A 236 -0.26 11.63 25.13
CA VAL A 236 -0.54 11.91 23.71
C VAL A 236 -1.94 12.52 23.49
N ALA A 237 -2.89 12.29 24.42
CA ALA A 237 -4.22 12.88 24.38
C ALA A 237 -4.21 14.40 24.60
N LYS A 238 -3.23 14.90 25.31
CA LYS A 238 -3.07 16.33 25.60
C LYS A 238 -2.16 17.06 24.61
N TRP A 239 -1.38 16.30 23.81
CA TRP A 239 -0.49 16.90 22.84
C TRP A 239 -1.25 17.55 21.68
N ASN A 240 -0.81 18.73 21.26
CA ASN A 240 -1.31 19.43 20.09
C ASN A 240 -0.18 19.64 19.09
N PRO A 241 -0.42 19.42 17.79
CA PRO A 241 0.58 19.69 16.79
C PRO A 241 0.91 21.20 16.77
N PRO A 242 2.17 21.57 16.52
CA PRO A 242 2.54 22.96 16.30
C PRO A 242 1.82 23.49 15.04
N ALA A 243 1.27 24.71 15.15
CA ALA A 243 0.48 25.32 14.06
C ALA A 243 1.34 25.89 12.93
N ASP A 244 2.60 26.18 13.22
CA ASP A 244 3.53 26.98 12.40
C ASP A 244 4.60 26.12 11.67
N ARG A 245 4.65 24.81 11.90
CA ARG A 245 5.69 23.94 11.37
C ARG A 245 5.25 22.51 11.20
N GLN A 246 5.97 21.76 10.36
CA GLN A 246 5.88 20.32 10.29
C GLN A 246 6.45 19.67 11.57
N HIS A 247 5.96 18.49 11.91
CA HIS A 247 6.41 17.70 13.04
C HIS A 247 6.72 16.26 12.62
N LEU A 248 7.60 15.61 13.37
CA LEU A 248 7.99 14.24 13.17
C LEU A 248 7.30 13.33 14.20
N TRP A 249 7.27 12.04 13.91
CA TRP A 249 6.93 10.99 14.86
C TRP A 249 8.16 10.14 15.09
N LEU A 250 8.54 9.98 16.34
CA LEU A 250 9.79 9.35 16.73
C LEU A 250 9.54 7.97 17.34
N PRO A 251 10.41 6.98 17.03
CA PRO A 251 10.29 5.65 17.61
C PRO A 251 10.56 5.68 19.13
N VAL A 252 9.69 5.05 19.90
CA VAL A 252 9.93 4.76 21.30
C VAL A 252 10.79 3.50 21.38
N THR A 253 12.04 3.64 21.83
CA THR A 253 13.01 2.55 21.88
C THR A 253 13.36 2.18 23.34
N GLY A 254 13.82 0.95 23.55
CA GLY A 254 14.23 0.45 24.85
C GLY A 254 13.42 -0.74 25.33
N LYS A 255 13.38 -0.98 26.65
CA LYS A 255 12.69 -2.15 27.22
C LYS A 255 11.17 -2.16 27.02
N THR A 256 10.59 -1.01 26.72
CA THR A 256 9.15 -0.80 26.54
C THR A 256 8.75 -0.55 25.08
N ASP A 257 9.63 -0.84 24.13
CA ASP A 257 9.41 -0.60 22.71
C ASP A 257 8.25 -1.42 22.08
N HIS A 258 7.77 -2.42 22.80
CA HIS A 258 6.60 -3.22 22.44
C HIS A 258 5.29 -2.72 23.07
N LEU A 259 5.35 -1.74 23.96
CA LEU A 259 4.16 -1.25 24.68
C LEU A 259 3.50 -0.12 23.91
N LEU A 260 2.22 -0.30 23.63
CA LEU A 260 1.41 0.64 22.87
C LEU A 260 0.45 1.48 23.73
N HIS A 261 0.40 1.26 25.04
CA HIS A 261 -0.64 1.80 25.94
C HIS A 261 -0.74 3.35 25.95
N ASN A 262 0.35 4.06 25.66
CA ASN A 262 0.38 5.52 25.58
C ASN A 262 0.49 6.05 24.14
N THR A 263 0.10 5.25 23.14
CA THR A 263 0.21 5.64 21.74
C THR A 263 -1.17 5.81 21.09
N PRO A 264 -1.29 6.56 20.00
CA PRO A 264 -2.60 6.86 19.40
C PRO A 264 -3.44 5.65 19.00
N ILE A 265 -2.82 4.54 18.62
CA ILE A 265 -3.54 3.36 18.13
C ILE A 265 -4.51 2.76 19.16
N VAL A 266 -4.23 2.91 20.47
CA VAL A 266 -5.12 2.39 21.53
C VAL A 266 -6.42 3.18 21.68
N HIS A 267 -6.47 4.39 21.14
CA HIS A 267 -7.66 5.24 21.13
C HIS A 267 -8.48 5.10 19.84
N THR A 268 -8.03 4.24 18.91
CA THR A 268 -8.66 4.08 17.60
C THR A 268 -9.93 3.24 17.70
N VAL A 269 -10.98 3.68 17.03
CA VAL A 269 -12.19 2.90 16.78
C VAL A 269 -12.07 2.23 15.42
N TYR A 270 -12.14 0.90 15.39
CA TYR A 270 -11.94 0.11 14.16
C TYR A 270 -13.24 -0.01 13.33
N ASP A 271 -13.87 1.11 13.09
CA ASP A 271 -15.09 1.24 12.30
C ASP A 271 -14.92 2.38 11.30
N ALA A 272 -15.01 2.05 10.01
CA ALA A 272 -14.80 3.02 8.93
C ALA A 272 -15.81 4.17 8.94
N TYR A 273 -16.97 3.96 9.53
CA TYR A 273 -18.10 4.91 9.49
C TYR A 273 -18.25 5.73 10.78
N LYS A 274 -17.40 5.51 11.78
CA LYS A 274 -17.42 6.31 13.01
C LYS A 274 -16.42 7.45 12.96
N ASP A 275 -16.86 8.61 13.41
CA ASP A 275 -15.96 9.73 13.67
C ASP A 275 -15.06 9.40 14.86
N GLN A 276 -13.78 9.70 14.72
CA GLN A 276 -12.74 9.47 15.72
C GLN A 276 -11.98 10.76 16.07
N GLY A 277 -12.42 11.88 15.53
CA GLY A 277 -11.76 13.17 15.75
C GLY A 277 -10.26 13.10 15.45
N ARG A 278 -9.46 13.73 16.29
CA ARG A 278 -8.00 13.80 16.15
C ARG A 278 -7.28 12.44 16.16
N TRP A 279 -7.84 11.42 16.78
CA TRP A 279 -7.23 10.10 16.84
C TRP A 279 -7.07 9.46 15.47
N LYS A 280 -7.93 9.81 14.54
CA LYS A 280 -7.92 9.26 13.19
C LYS A 280 -6.61 9.51 12.45
N TRP A 281 -6.10 10.75 12.47
CA TRP A 281 -4.85 11.09 11.80
C TRP A 281 -3.61 10.72 12.63
N MET A 282 -3.67 10.81 13.97
CA MET A 282 -2.56 10.44 14.84
C MET A 282 -2.25 8.94 14.78
N ALA A 283 -3.30 8.10 14.82
CA ALA A 283 -3.15 6.66 14.63
C ALA A 283 -2.67 6.32 13.21
N ALA A 284 -3.10 7.07 12.19
CA ALA A 284 -2.58 6.93 10.84
C ALA A 284 -1.09 7.25 10.76
N ALA A 285 -0.63 8.33 11.39
CA ALA A 285 0.79 8.67 11.46
C ALA A 285 1.60 7.53 12.09
N GLN A 286 1.17 7.02 13.25
CA GLN A 286 1.82 5.88 13.90
C GLN A 286 1.90 4.64 13.00
N GLN A 287 0.83 4.32 12.29
CA GLN A 287 0.78 3.17 11.37
C GLN A 287 1.73 3.34 10.18
N HIS A 288 1.81 4.54 9.62
CA HIS A 288 2.72 4.83 8.50
C HIS A 288 4.19 4.72 8.90
N TYR A 289 4.57 5.29 10.04
CA TYR A 289 5.94 5.13 10.53
C TYR A 289 6.27 3.67 10.87
N SER A 290 5.30 2.94 11.45
CA SER A 290 5.45 1.50 11.70
C SER A 290 5.67 0.71 10.41
N LEU A 291 4.91 1.02 9.35
CA LEU A 291 5.09 0.38 8.03
C LEU A 291 6.46 0.69 7.44
N LEU A 292 6.89 1.95 7.44
CA LEU A 292 8.20 2.34 6.93
C LEU A 292 9.33 1.63 7.69
N GLU A 293 9.22 1.49 9.00
CA GLU A 293 10.20 0.72 9.80
C GLU A 293 10.17 -0.77 9.47
N ASN A 294 8.99 -1.38 9.33
CA ASN A 294 8.88 -2.78 8.95
C ASN A 294 9.38 -3.02 7.52
N LEU A 295 9.21 -2.04 6.59
CA LEU A 295 9.82 -2.07 5.26
C LEU A 295 11.34 -2.06 5.33
N GLU A 296 11.91 -1.15 6.11
CA GLU A 296 13.37 -1.05 6.32
C GLU A 296 13.96 -2.35 6.90
N ARG A 297 13.25 -2.98 7.82
CA ARG A 297 13.69 -4.23 8.48
C ARG A 297 13.36 -5.50 7.69
N GLY A 298 12.64 -5.42 6.57
CA GLY A 298 12.18 -6.60 5.82
C GLY A 298 11.11 -7.41 6.57
N GLU A 299 10.32 -6.78 7.44
CA GLU A 299 9.35 -7.41 8.35
C GLU A 299 7.89 -7.29 7.86
N LEU A 300 7.66 -7.16 6.54
CA LEU A 300 6.31 -7.07 5.98
C LEU A 300 5.43 -8.29 6.28
N SER A 301 6.02 -9.45 6.56
CA SER A 301 5.30 -10.66 6.97
C SER A 301 4.40 -10.43 8.17
N LYS A 302 4.71 -9.48 9.06
CA LYS A 302 3.88 -9.09 10.21
C LYS A 302 2.51 -8.52 9.83
N TYR A 303 2.34 -8.04 8.60
CA TYR A 303 1.06 -7.53 8.10
C TYR A 303 0.23 -8.60 7.41
N LYS A 304 0.83 -9.76 7.07
CA LYS A 304 0.25 -10.70 6.12
C LYS A 304 -0.65 -11.73 6.78
N PHE A 305 -1.71 -12.05 6.07
CA PHE A 305 -2.66 -13.13 6.36
C PHE A 305 -3.15 -13.71 5.03
N HIS A 306 -3.93 -14.79 5.06
CA HIS A 306 -4.44 -15.38 3.80
C HIS A 306 -5.63 -14.59 3.24
N LEU A 307 -6.81 -14.93 3.64
CA LEU A 307 -8.07 -14.30 3.24
C LEU A 307 -8.91 -14.03 4.48
N TRP A 308 -9.52 -12.86 4.50
CA TRP A 308 -10.43 -12.49 5.56
C TRP A 308 -11.78 -12.06 5.00
N ASN A 309 -12.82 -12.82 5.31
CA ASN A 309 -14.20 -12.40 5.12
C ASN A 309 -14.59 -11.54 6.31
N TYR A 310 -14.71 -10.24 6.12
CA TYR A 310 -15.02 -9.30 7.18
C TYR A 310 -16.53 -9.17 7.49
N GLN A 311 -17.33 -10.11 6.99
CA GLN A 311 -18.72 -10.31 7.37
C GLN A 311 -19.57 -9.03 7.36
N GLU A 312 -19.44 -8.23 6.30
CA GLU A 312 -20.20 -7.00 6.14
C GLU A 312 -19.85 -5.86 7.12
N LEU A 313 -18.74 -5.98 7.83
CA LEU A 313 -18.15 -4.85 8.52
C LEU A 313 -17.68 -3.82 7.50
N GLY A 314 -17.73 -2.56 7.86
CA GLY A 314 -17.27 -1.48 6.97
C GLY A 314 -15.78 -1.60 6.68
N MET A 315 -15.45 -1.90 5.42
CA MET A 315 -14.08 -1.86 4.92
C MET A 315 -13.98 -0.82 3.81
N GLY A 316 -12.90 -0.04 3.81
CA GLY A 316 -12.65 0.95 2.75
C GLY A 316 -12.43 0.31 1.38
N THR A 317 -12.79 1.04 0.34
CA THR A 317 -12.67 0.61 -1.06
C THR A 317 -11.50 1.29 -1.78
N GLN A 318 -10.46 1.67 -1.04
CA GLN A 318 -9.30 2.39 -1.58
C GLN A 318 -8.50 1.58 -2.61
N LEU A 319 -8.55 0.24 -2.49
CA LEU A 319 -7.89 -0.66 -3.44
C LEU A 319 -8.67 -1.97 -3.50
N VAL A 320 -9.55 -2.13 -4.50
CA VAL A 320 -10.44 -3.29 -4.63
C VAL A 320 -10.52 -3.81 -6.06
N ALA A 321 -10.77 -5.11 -6.21
CA ALA A 321 -10.98 -5.79 -7.49
C ALA A 321 -12.44 -6.23 -7.61
N MET A 322 -13.09 -5.85 -8.73
CA MET A 322 -14.47 -6.24 -9.08
C MET A 322 -14.58 -6.46 -10.59
N THR A 323 -15.40 -7.41 -11.02
CA THR A 323 -15.73 -7.54 -12.45
C THR A 323 -16.67 -6.41 -12.89
N GLY A 324 -16.58 -6.00 -14.14
CA GLY A 324 -17.51 -5.00 -14.68
C GLY A 324 -18.96 -5.43 -14.56
N LYS A 325 -19.23 -6.72 -14.74
CA LYS A 325 -20.56 -7.30 -14.53
C LYS A 325 -21.07 -7.08 -13.10
N ASP A 326 -20.23 -7.29 -12.10
CA ASP A 326 -20.60 -7.07 -10.69
C ASP A 326 -20.85 -5.58 -10.40
N ILE A 327 -20.04 -4.68 -10.98
CA ILE A 327 -20.22 -3.23 -10.83
C ILE A 327 -21.54 -2.78 -11.52
N ASN A 328 -21.82 -3.25 -12.72
CA ASN A 328 -23.04 -2.89 -13.43
C ASN A 328 -24.30 -3.44 -12.75
N ALA A 329 -24.23 -4.64 -12.17
CA ALA A 329 -25.33 -5.20 -11.39
C ALA A 329 -25.59 -4.46 -10.06
N ALA A 330 -24.63 -3.67 -9.58
CA ALA A 330 -24.78 -2.85 -8.39
C ALA A 330 -25.47 -1.50 -8.63
N LYS A 331 -25.67 -1.10 -9.87
CA LYS A 331 -26.31 0.18 -10.22
C LYS A 331 -27.78 0.21 -9.81
N PRO A 332 -28.33 1.38 -9.41
CA PRO A 332 -27.68 2.68 -9.32
C PRO A 332 -26.73 2.77 -8.09
N ILE A 333 -25.56 3.40 -8.28
CA ILE A 333 -24.57 3.64 -7.24
C ILE A 333 -24.70 5.09 -6.79
N GLY A 334 -25.03 5.31 -5.51
CA GLY A 334 -25.19 6.64 -4.93
C GLY A 334 -23.94 7.15 -4.20
N ALA A 335 -24.11 8.25 -3.48
CA ALA A 335 -23.05 8.95 -2.73
C ALA A 335 -22.28 8.07 -1.72
N ALA A 336 -22.91 7.03 -1.20
CA ALA A 336 -22.29 6.08 -0.28
C ALA A 336 -21.71 4.85 -1.01
N ALA A 337 -21.03 5.06 -2.14
CA ALA A 337 -20.50 3.98 -3.00
C ALA A 337 -19.64 2.97 -2.22
N GLU A 338 -18.81 3.43 -1.30
CA GLU A 338 -17.97 2.57 -0.45
C GLU A 338 -18.83 1.58 0.35
N ARG A 339 -19.81 2.07 1.11
CA ARG A 339 -20.72 1.22 1.89
C ARG A 339 -21.59 0.35 0.99
N HIS A 340 -21.97 0.88 -0.17
CA HIS A 340 -22.77 0.15 -1.15
C HIS A 340 -22.03 -1.11 -1.62
N PHE A 341 -20.77 -0.99 -2.01
CA PHE A 341 -19.95 -2.10 -2.48
C PHE A 341 -19.50 -3.03 -1.35
N ALA A 342 -19.09 -2.47 -0.21
CA ALA A 342 -18.49 -3.28 0.85
C ALA A 342 -19.52 -3.99 1.74
N VAL A 343 -20.76 -3.46 1.85
CA VAL A 343 -21.77 -3.95 2.79
C VAL A 343 -23.11 -4.26 2.11
N THR A 344 -23.69 -3.28 1.41
CA THR A 344 -25.07 -3.39 0.91
C THR A 344 -25.20 -4.48 -0.16
N MET A 345 -24.32 -4.46 -1.16
CA MET A 345 -24.36 -5.43 -2.25
C MET A 345 -24.01 -6.86 -1.81
N PRO A 346 -22.93 -7.09 -1.02
CA PRO A 346 -22.65 -8.40 -0.46
C PRO A 346 -23.86 -9.06 0.24
N ARG A 347 -24.56 -8.29 1.09
CA ARG A 347 -25.80 -8.75 1.75
C ARG A 347 -26.90 -9.10 0.75
N LYS A 348 -27.15 -8.18 -0.21
CA LYS A 348 -28.24 -8.32 -1.18
C LYS A 348 -28.09 -9.56 -2.05
N ILE A 349 -26.86 -9.88 -2.47
CA ILE A 349 -26.61 -10.98 -3.42
C ILE A 349 -26.05 -12.24 -2.79
N GLY A 350 -25.80 -12.26 -1.46
CA GLY A 350 -25.25 -13.42 -0.74
C GLY A 350 -23.82 -13.80 -1.17
N ARG A 351 -23.04 -12.85 -1.73
CA ARG A 351 -21.65 -13.05 -2.13
C ARG A 351 -20.74 -12.15 -1.29
N PRO A 352 -19.77 -12.71 -0.54
CA PRO A 352 -18.99 -11.94 0.40
C PRO A 352 -18.01 -10.98 -0.28
N ALA A 353 -17.72 -9.89 0.42
CA ALA A 353 -16.56 -9.06 0.22
C ALA A 353 -15.44 -9.52 1.15
N VAL A 354 -14.22 -9.65 0.62
CA VAL A 354 -13.08 -10.23 1.33
C VAL A 354 -11.84 -9.36 1.19
N ALA A 355 -10.93 -9.45 2.16
CA ALA A 355 -9.59 -8.88 2.06
C ALA A 355 -8.57 -9.98 1.70
N ASP A 356 -7.76 -9.71 0.69
CA ASP A 356 -6.58 -10.51 0.34
C ASP A 356 -5.36 -9.99 1.12
N GLY A 357 -4.96 -10.75 2.14
CA GLY A 357 -3.89 -10.36 3.06
C GLY A 357 -2.48 -10.69 2.62
N ARG A 358 -2.30 -11.32 1.46
CA ARG A 358 -1.00 -11.86 1.03
C ARG A 358 0.01 -10.79 0.62
N ARG A 359 -0.48 -9.60 0.26
CA ARG A 359 0.35 -8.44 -0.11
C ARG A 359 -0.17 -7.19 0.57
N VAL A 360 0.73 -6.26 0.83
CA VAL A 360 0.46 -5.05 1.63
C VAL A 360 0.42 -3.83 0.73
N ALA A 361 -0.54 -2.95 0.97
CA ALA A 361 -0.59 -1.60 0.43
C ALA A 361 -0.75 -0.58 1.57
N ALA A 362 -0.56 0.71 1.29
CA ALA A 362 -0.82 1.77 2.25
C ALA A 362 -1.59 2.92 1.62
N TYR A 363 -2.62 3.36 2.31
CA TYR A 363 -3.43 4.52 1.96
C TYR A 363 -3.04 5.71 2.83
N TYR A 364 -2.56 6.78 2.22
CA TYR A 364 -1.98 7.91 2.93
C TYR A 364 -2.98 8.58 3.87
N SER A 365 -4.10 9.07 3.35
CA SER A 365 -5.05 9.81 4.17
C SER A 365 -6.46 9.86 3.60
N SER A 366 -7.46 9.70 4.46
CA SER A 366 -8.81 10.16 4.20
C SER A 366 -8.89 11.71 4.29
N LYS A 367 -10.02 12.28 3.88
CA LYS A 367 -10.26 13.73 3.99
C LYS A 367 -10.04 14.24 5.42
N ASP A 368 -10.55 13.52 6.42
CA ASP A 368 -10.47 13.88 7.83
C ASP A 368 -9.06 13.73 8.44
N GLN A 369 -8.19 12.98 7.78
CA GLN A 369 -6.79 12.77 8.20
C GLN A 369 -5.84 13.76 7.52
N SER A 370 -6.24 14.33 6.38
CA SER A 370 -5.34 15.02 5.45
C SER A 370 -4.67 16.25 6.05
N GLU A 371 -5.34 16.99 6.94
CA GLU A 371 -4.78 18.17 7.59
C GLU A 371 -3.63 17.79 8.53
N GLY A 372 -3.88 16.87 9.47
CA GLY A 372 -2.86 16.45 10.45
C GLY A 372 -1.70 15.70 9.81
N LEU A 373 -1.97 14.78 8.88
CA LEU A 373 -0.90 14.06 8.16
C LEU A 373 -0.11 14.97 7.22
N GLY A 374 -0.74 15.98 6.65
CA GLY A 374 -0.07 16.98 5.81
C GLY A 374 1.00 17.81 6.53
N GLN A 375 0.93 17.87 7.88
CA GLN A 375 1.93 18.51 8.71
C GLN A 375 3.10 17.59 9.10
N THR A 376 3.10 16.34 8.61
CA THR A 376 4.18 15.36 8.83
C THR A 376 5.06 15.21 7.58
N ASP A 377 6.19 14.53 7.71
CA ASP A 377 7.07 14.18 6.60
C ASP A 377 6.72 12.85 5.91
N ILE A 378 5.63 12.19 6.30
CA ILE A 378 5.26 10.85 5.86
C ILE A 378 5.17 10.73 4.33
N LEU A 379 4.52 11.69 3.67
CA LEU A 379 4.36 11.64 2.20
C LEU A 379 5.71 11.71 1.48
N GLU A 380 6.64 12.54 1.99
CA GLU A 380 7.99 12.65 1.46
C GLU A 380 8.80 11.36 1.66
N ARG A 381 8.61 10.67 2.79
CA ARG A 381 9.22 9.35 3.01
C ARG A 381 8.74 8.31 2.01
N TYR A 382 7.44 8.23 1.74
CA TYR A 382 6.91 7.33 0.70
C TYR A 382 7.40 7.71 -0.69
N ARG A 383 7.54 9.00 -0.99
CA ARG A 383 8.13 9.47 -2.25
C ARG A 383 9.56 9.01 -2.39
N SER A 384 10.37 9.22 -1.36
CA SER A 384 11.77 8.80 -1.35
C SER A 384 11.91 7.28 -1.47
N PHE A 385 11.07 6.52 -0.77
CA PHE A 385 11.02 5.07 -0.89
C PHE A 385 10.70 4.64 -2.34
N ALA A 386 9.64 5.21 -2.92
CA ALA A 386 9.22 4.86 -4.27
C ALA A 386 10.29 5.23 -5.30
N GLN A 387 10.95 6.39 -5.15
CA GLN A 387 12.04 6.83 -6.02
C GLN A 387 13.25 5.89 -5.94
N GLU A 388 13.58 5.37 -4.75
CA GLU A 388 14.71 4.49 -4.54
C GLU A 388 14.44 3.05 -5.03
N HIS A 389 13.20 2.54 -4.86
CA HIS A 389 12.93 1.11 -5.01
C HIS A 389 11.97 0.74 -6.14
N VAL A 390 11.18 1.69 -6.66
CA VAL A 390 10.08 1.37 -7.56
C VAL A 390 10.16 2.11 -8.89
N CYS A 391 10.45 3.42 -8.86
CA CYS A 391 10.44 4.25 -10.06
C CYS A 391 11.60 3.88 -11.00
N LYS A 392 11.30 3.70 -12.29
CA LYS A 392 12.32 3.47 -13.35
C LYS A 392 12.92 4.77 -13.92
N GLY A 393 12.85 5.85 -13.16
CA GLY A 393 13.32 7.15 -13.57
C GLY A 393 12.87 8.22 -12.59
N ARG A 394 13.07 9.49 -12.94
CA ARG A 394 12.67 10.60 -12.08
C ARG A 394 11.14 10.70 -12.03
N MET A 395 10.57 10.88 -10.84
CA MET A 395 9.16 11.18 -10.68
C MET A 395 8.76 12.43 -11.45
N LEU A 396 7.53 12.43 -11.99
CA LEU A 396 7.00 13.55 -12.77
C LEU A 396 6.72 14.79 -11.92
N TRP A 397 6.47 14.62 -10.64
CA TRP A 397 6.33 15.72 -9.70
C TRP A 397 7.33 15.60 -8.54
N THR A 398 7.93 16.71 -8.16
CA THR A 398 8.80 16.86 -6.99
C THR A 398 8.41 18.11 -6.22
N ARG A 399 8.69 18.18 -4.93
CA ARG A 399 8.33 19.31 -4.06
C ARG A 399 8.83 20.67 -4.62
N ASN A 400 9.99 20.67 -5.27
CA ASN A 400 10.55 21.88 -5.88
C ASN A 400 9.78 22.37 -7.11
N ALA A 401 8.92 21.55 -7.70
CA ALA A 401 8.11 21.95 -8.86
C ALA A 401 6.95 22.91 -8.49
N ASP A 402 6.62 23.05 -7.23
CA ASP A 402 5.57 23.99 -6.77
C ASP A 402 6.12 25.38 -6.41
N HIS A 403 7.45 25.57 -6.49
CA HIS A 403 8.14 26.83 -6.17
C HIS A 403 8.71 27.54 -7.42
N VAL A 404 8.37 27.09 -8.63
CA VAL A 404 8.77 27.70 -9.91
C VAL A 404 7.61 28.43 -10.54
#